data_ed98be95b6d65a75e1f40b2aa41a11d8
#
_entry.id   ed98be95b6d65a75e1f40b2aa41a11d8
#
_cell.length_a   1.000
_cell.length_b   1.000
_cell.length_c   1.000
_cell.angle_alpha   90.00
_cell.angle_beta   90.00
_cell.angle_gamma   90.00
#
_symmetry.space_group_name_H-M   'P 1'
#
loop_
_entity.id
_entity.type
_entity.pdbx_description
1 polymer ?
#
loop_
_entity_poly.entity_id
_entity_poly.type
_entity_poly.pdbx_seq_one_letter_code
_entity_poly.pdbx_strand_id
1 'polypeptide(L)'
;MLAYTSGQTKDHRSMNNISIDTLSVIARQCLAVTCLQRFCQRHAISHPALSAFTEHVWQIAQVETGNFASWEQGCAALAVNGMGDPWPEDVCAAIPGELLAPLMRLTEHVLETGAATWYGDDLPASRRQLEAVLRLCAEHDVGVPAFVHYVQADARLRGGWGPVLTDGEVHAWRALVAA
;
A
#
# COMPACT_ATOMS: atom_id res chain seq x y z
N MET A 1 -58.49 16.78 -5.20
CA MET A 1 -57.83 15.86 -4.27
C MET A 1 -56.59 15.33 -4.98
N LEU A 2 -55.47 16.01 -4.82
CA LEU A 2 -54.22 15.71 -5.55
C LEU A 2 -53.21 15.14 -4.53
N ALA A 3 -52.79 13.90 -4.74
CA ALA A 3 -51.82 13.21 -3.94
C ALA A 3 -50.40 13.64 -4.33
N TYR A 4 -49.67 14.13 -3.37
CA TYR A 4 -48.27 14.50 -3.47
C TYR A 4 -47.41 13.21 -3.34
N THR A 5 -46.75 12.81 -4.39
CA THR A 5 -45.67 11.80 -4.32
C THR A 5 -44.34 12.52 -4.22
N SER A 6 -43.85 12.59 -2.99
CA SER A 6 -42.51 13.08 -2.66
C SER A 6 -41.49 12.05 -3.11
N GLY A 7 -40.77 12.36 -4.19
CA GLY A 7 -39.67 11.56 -4.69
C GLY A 7 -38.44 11.68 -3.77
N GLN A 8 -37.99 10.57 -3.22
CA GLN A 8 -36.70 10.44 -2.59
C GLN A 8 -35.58 10.42 -3.63
N THR A 9 -34.95 11.57 -3.83
CA THR A 9 -33.63 11.66 -4.45
C THR A 9 -32.62 12.02 -3.39
N LYS A 10 -32.15 11.03 -2.63
CA LYS A 10 -31.02 11.17 -1.72
C LYS A 10 -29.99 10.07 -2.00
N ASP A 11 -28.75 10.51 -2.04
CA ASP A 11 -27.50 9.77 -1.83
C ASP A 11 -26.79 9.07 -3.00
N HIS A 12 -26.72 9.68 -4.17
CA HIS A 12 -25.66 9.28 -5.14
C HIS A 12 -24.44 10.24 -5.18
N ARG A 13 -24.39 11.26 -4.32
CA ARG A 13 -23.29 12.26 -4.34
C ARG A 13 -22.15 12.01 -3.36
N SER A 14 -22.24 11.02 -2.47
CA SER A 14 -21.24 10.81 -1.41
C SER A 14 -20.12 9.82 -1.76
N MET A 15 -20.22 9.05 -2.83
CA MET A 15 -19.22 8.00 -3.14
C MET A 15 -18.04 8.48 -4.00
N ASN A 16 -17.98 9.72 -4.47
CA ASN A 16 -17.03 10.16 -5.49
C ASN A 16 -15.84 10.98 -4.98
N ASN A 17 -15.55 11.03 -3.68
CA ASN A 17 -14.43 11.84 -3.19
C ASN A 17 -13.59 11.15 -2.11
N ILE A 18 -13.33 9.85 -2.26
CA ILE A 18 -12.38 9.14 -1.40
C ILE A 18 -10.98 9.52 -1.90
N SER A 19 -10.24 10.26 -1.07
CA SER A 19 -8.88 10.71 -1.35
C SER A 19 -7.88 9.95 -0.48
N ILE A 20 -6.60 10.06 -0.78
CA ILE A 20 -5.50 9.52 0.05
C ILE A 20 -5.63 9.98 1.50
N ASP A 21 -6.15 11.19 1.75
CA ASP A 21 -6.28 11.76 3.10
C ASP A 21 -7.32 11.03 3.97
N THR A 22 -8.23 10.29 3.37
CA THR A 22 -9.20 9.47 4.09
C THR A 22 -8.66 8.10 4.49
N LEU A 23 -7.52 7.70 3.94
CA LEU A 23 -6.88 6.42 4.22
C LEU A 23 -6.01 6.49 5.48
N SER A 24 -6.12 5.49 6.34
CA SER A 24 -5.18 5.26 7.43
C SER A 24 -3.78 4.91 6.90
N VAL A 25 -2.75 4.95 7.75
CA VAL A 25 -1.38 4.54 7.37
C VAL A 25 -1.36 3.06 6.95
N ILE A 26 -2.05 2.17 7.67
CA ILE A 26 -2.19 0.75 7.29
C ILE A 26 -2.82 0.64 5.90
N ALA A 27 -3.90 1.37 5.63
CA ALA A 27 -4.57 1.34 4.34
C ALA A 27 -3.66 1.85 3.21
N ARG A 28 -2.90 2.92 3.44
CA ARG A 28 -1.91 3.45 2.49
C ARG A 28 -0.81 2.43 2.21
N GLN A 29 -0.29 1.78 3.25
CA GLN A 29 0.76 0.77 3.13
C GLN A 29 0.27 -0.45 2.35
N CYS A 30 -0.94 -0.94 2.64
CA CYS A 30 -1.53 -2.07 1.92
C CYS A 30 -1.84 -1.73 0.46
N LEU A 31 -2.29 -0.53 0.16
CA LEU A 31 -2.44 -0.04 -1.21
C LEU A 31 -1.09 0.04 -1.92
N ALA A 32 -0.05 0.55 -1.26
CA ALA A 32 1.28 0.67 -1.82
C ALA A 32 1.88 -0.70 -2.19
N VAL A 33 1.79 -1.70 -1.29
CA VAL A 33 2.28 -3.05 -1.59
C VAL A 33 1.45 -3.76 -2.66
N THR A 34 0.14 -3.50 -2.74
CA THR A 34 -0.70 -3.98 -3.86
C THR A 34 -0.22 -3.40 -5.18
N CYS A 35 0.11 -2.12 -5.23
CA CYS A 35 0.67 -1.48 -6.43
C CYS A 35 2.00 -2.11 -6.85
N LEU A 36 2.91 -2.40 -5.91
CA LEU A 36 4.16 -3.11 -6.19
C LEU A 36 3.91 -4.51 -6.78
N GLN A 37 3.02 -5.27 -6.20
CA GLN A 37 2.68 -6.60 -6.71
C GLN A 37 2.07 -6.55 -8.11
N ARG A 38 1.19 -5.58 -8.39
CA ARG A 38 0.65 -5.34 -9.73
C ARG A 38 1.72 -4.89 -10.72
N PHE A 39 2.69 -4.07 -10.29
CA PHE A 39 3.84 -3.71 -11.11
C PHE A 39 4.62 -4.96 -11.54
N CYS A 40 4.95 -5.83 -10.58
CA CYS A 40 5.62 -7.09 -10.87
C CYS A 40 4.81 -7.97 -11.82
N GLN A 41 3.49 -8.10 -11.61
CA GLN A 41 2.61 -8.87 -12.50
C GLN A 41 2.56 -8.28 -13.91
N ARG A 42 2.39 -6.96 -14.03
CA ARG A 42 2.30 -6.24 -15.33
C ARG A 42 3.53 -6.47 -16.18
N HIS A 43 4.70 -6.55 -15.56
CA HIS A 43 5.98 -6.69 -16.23
C HIS A 43 6.56 -8.11 -16.17
N ALA A 44 5.77 -9.10 -15.74
CA ALA A 44 6.18 -10.50 -15.59
C ALA A 44 7.46 -10.68 -14.74
N ILE A 45 7.68 -9.81 -13.74
CA ILE A 45 8.80 -9.89 -12.82
C ILE A 45 8.44 -10.85 -11.67
N SER A 46 9.28 -11.87 -11.46
CA SER A 46 9.12 -12.83 -10.39
C SER A 46 10.47 -13.20 -9.81
N HIS A 47 10.64 -12.96 -8.50
CA HIS A 47 11.84 -13.38 -7.77
C HIS A 47 11.49 -13.66 -6.30
N PRO A 48 12.04 -14.72 -5.65
CA PRO A 48 11.73 -15.04 -4.25
C PRO A 48 12.00 -13.90 -3.27
N ALA A 49 13.04 -13.09 -3.48
CA ALA A 49 13.35 -11.95 -2.62
C ALA A 49 12.27 -10.85 -2.67
N LEU A 50 11.70 -10.58 -3.85
CA LEU A 50 10.57 -9.64 -4.00
C LEU A 50 9.30 -10.19 -3.35
N SER A 51 9.06 -11.49 -3.46
CA SER A 51 7.94 -12.15 -2.78
C SER A 51 8.10 -12.06 -1.27
N ALA A 52 9.31 -12.33 -0.74
CA ALA A 52 9.60 -12.22 0.69
C ALA A 52 9.39 -10.79 1.21
N PHE A 53 9.84 -9.78 0.45
CA PHE A 53 9.61 -8.37 0.78
C PHE A 53 8.12 -8.04 0.84
N THR A 54 7.36 -8.36 -0.21
CA THR A 54 5.92 -8.04 -0.25
C THR A 54 5.15 -8.76 0.84
N GLU A 55 5.47 -10.03 1.14
CA GLU A 55 4.85 -10.78 2.24
C GLU A 55 5.16 -10.14 3.61
N HIS A 56 6.39 -9.70 3.81
CA HIS A 56 6.77 -9.01 5.05
C HIS A 56 6.05 -7.66 5.19
N VAL A 57 5.98 -6.87 4.11
CA VAL A 57 5.25 -5.59 4.13
C VAL A 57 3.77 -5.79 4.43
N TRP A 58 3.12 -6.85 3.92
CA TRP A 58 1.74 -7.17 4.26
C TRP A 58 1.50 -7.41 5.75
N GLN A 59 2.49 -7.93 6.48
CA GLN A 59 2.36 -8.18 7.94
C GLN A 59 2.05 -6.90 8.72
N ILE A 60 2.44 -5.71 8.21
CA ILE A 60 2.17 -4.43 8.87
C ILE A 60 0.68 -4.22 9.16
N ALA A 61 -0.19 -4.79 8.35
CA ALA A 61 -1.64 -4.73 8.52
C ALA A 61 -2.11 -5.31 9.87
N GLN A 62 -1.31 -6.19 10.48
CA GLN A 62 -1.61 -6.89 11.73
C GLN A 62 -0.60 -6.58 12.85
N VAL A 63 0.32 -5.64 12.63
CA VAL A 63 1.30 -5.25 13.64
C VAL A 63 0.68 -4.31 14.67
N GLU A 64 0.76 -4.71 15.94
CA GLU A 64 0.44 -3.84 17.06
C GLU A 64 1.53 -2.79 17.29
N THR A 65 1.17 -1.63 17.83
CA THR A 65 2.08 -0.48 18.00
C THR A 65 3.37 -0.83 18.75
N GLY A 66 3.31 -1.74 19.73
CA GLY A 66 4.49 -2.18 20.49
C GLY A 66 5.44 -3.11 19.74
N ASN A 67 5.07 -3.60 18.55
CA ASN A 67 5.80 -4.60 17.79
C ASN A 67 6.49 -4.05 16.53
N PHE A 68 6.45 -2.73 16.30
CA PHE A 68 7.07 -2.13 15.11
C PHE A 68 8.57 -2.39 15.01
N ALA A 69 9.32 -2.29 16.11
CA ALA A 69 10.76 -2.52 16.10
C ALA A 69 11.11 -3.96 15.65
N SER A 70 10.32 -4.95 16.07
CA SER A 70 10.53 -6.35 15.64
C SER A 70 10.20 -6.52 14.15
N TRP A 71 9.15 -5.88 13.67
CA TRP A 71 8.79 -5.91 12.25
C TRP A 71 9.87 -5.23 11.40
N GLU A 72 10.40 -4.07 11.83
CA GLU A 72 11.48 -3.35 11.16
C GLU A 72 12.75 -4.19 11.05
N GLN A 73 13.16 -4.86 12.16
CA GLN A 73 14.30 -5.79 12.14
C GLN A 73 14.10 -6.93 11.14
N GLY A 74 12.88 -7.48 11.07
CA GLY A 74 12.53 -8.49 10.07
C GLY A 74 12.68 -7.98 8.65
N CYS A 75 12.26 -6.74 8.38
CA CYS A 75 12.41 -6.09 7.08
C CYS A 75 13.89 -5.90 6.73
N ALA A 76 14.69 -5.36 7.64
CA ALA A 76 16.12 -5.11 7.43
C ALA A 76 16.93 -6.39 7.13
N ALA A 77 16.46 -7.55 7.58
CA ALA A 77 17.09 -8.83 7.30
C ALA A 77 16.82 -9.40 5.91
N LEU A 78 15.93 -8.78 5.13
CA LEU A 78 15.57 -9.25 3.78
C LEU A 78 16.62 -8.83 2.74
N ALA A 79 16.81 -9.67 1.73
CA ALA A 79 17.70 -9.39 0.60
C ALA A 79 17.23 -8.18 -0.25
N VAL A 80 15.91 -7.98 -0.33
CA VAL A 80 15.27 -6.75 -0.81
C VAL A 80 14.50 -6.19 0.37
N ASN A 81 14.92 -5.05 0.90
CA ASN A 81 14.37 -4.49 2.14
C ASN A 81 13.70 -3.10 1.97
N GLY A 82 13.85 -2.47 0.80
CA GLY A 82 13.30 -1.14 0.54
C GLY A 82 13.99 0.01 1.29
N MET A 83 15.14 -0.25 1.95
CA MET A 83 15.89 0.75 2.75
C MET A 83 16.99 1.46 1.96
N GLY A 84 17.05 1.26 0.64
CA GLY A 84 18.09 1.81 -0.22
C GLY A 84 19.38 0.99 -0.29
N ASP A 85 19.41 -0.19 0.32
CA ASP A 85 20.55 -1.09 0.23
C ASP A 85 20.70 -1.67 -1.18
N PRO A 86 21.95 -1.96 -1.62
CA PRO A 86 22.18 -2.64 -2.90
C PRO A 86 21.48 -3.99 -2.96
N TRP A 87 20.80 -4.26 -4.05
CA TRP A 87 20.17 -5.57 -4.24
C TRP A 87 21.19 -6.63 -4.66
N PRO A 88 20.99 -7.90 -4.27
CA PRO A 88 21.81 -9.01 -4.74
C PRO A 88 21.86 -9.10 -6.27
N GLU A 89 22.99 -9.56 -6.80
CA GLU A 89 23.25 -9.64 -8.23
C GLU A 89 22.23 -10.52 -8.98
N ASP A 90 21.84 -11.65 -8.37
CA ASP A 90 20.83 -12.57 -8.91
C ASP A 90 19.44 -11.93 -9.01
N VAL A 91 19.07 -11.09 -8.04
CA VAL A 91 17.83 -10.31 -8.09
C VAL A 91 17.89 -9.31 -9.23
N CYS A 92 19.00 -8.56 -9.34
CA CYS A 92 19.17 -7.57 -10.40
C CYS A 92 19.15 -8.21 -11.79
N ALA A 93 19.80 -9.37 -11.95
CA ALA A 93 19.85 -10.11 -13.21
C ALA A 93 18.50 -10.68 -13.66
N ALA A 94 17.59 -10.92 -12.73
CA ALA A 94 16.24 -11.42 -13.02
C ALA A 94 15.25 -10.33 -13.51
N ILE A 95 15.65 -9.06 -13.50
CA ILE A 95 14.79 -7.92 -13.82
C ILE A 95 15.28 -7.26 -15.12
N PRO A 96 14.38 -6.94 -16.08
CA PRO A 96 14.76 -6.15 -17.26
C PRO A 96 15.45 -4.84 -16.84
N GLY A 97 16.60 -4.52 -17.48
CA GLY A 97 17.47 -3.43 -17.02
C GLY A 97 16.76 -2.07 -16.93
N GLU A 98 15.85 -1.80 -17.86
CA GLU A 98 15.03 -0.57 -17.87
C GLU A 98 14.02 -0.49 -16.72
N LEU A 99 13.66 -1.64 -16.13
CA LEU A 99 12.71 -1.71 -15.00
C LEU A 99 13.40 -1.78 -13.63
N LEU A 100 14.72 -2.05 -13.57
CA LEU A 100 15.43 -2.23 -12.30
C LEU A 100 15.37 -0.96 -11.44
N ALA A 101 15.79 0.18 -11.97
CA ALA A 101 15.77 1.42 -11.21
C ALA A 101 14.35 1.90 -10.81
N PRO A 102 13.33 1.82 -11.69
CA PRO A 102 11.94 2.07 -11.29
C PRO A 102 11.48 1.14 -10.17
N LEU A 103 11.76 -0.16 -10.25
CA LEU A 103 11.33 -1.14 -9.25
C LEU A 103 12.03 -0.92 -7.89
N MET A 104 13.33 -0.62 -7.89
CA MET A 104 14.05 -0.25 -6.65
C MET A 104 13.40 0.96 -5.97
N ARG A 105 13.16 2.04 -6.70
CA ARG A 105 12.46 3.22 -6.16
C ARG A 105 11.06 2.91 -5.69
N LEU A 106 10.34 2.04 -6.40
CA LEU A 106 9.00 1.62 -6.00
C LEU A 106 9.03 0.87 -4.66
N THR A 107 9.98 -0.04 -4.44
CA THR A 107 10.13 -0.75 -3.15
C THR A 107 10.48 0.19 -2.00
N GLU A 108 11.34 1.17 -2.23
CA GLU A 108 11.68 2.21 -1.25
C GLU A 108 10.43 3.02 -0.86
N HIS A 109 9.68 3.54 -1.83
CA HIS A 109 8.46 4.29 -1.54
C HIS A 109 7.38 3.42 -0.87
N VAL A 110 7.28 2.14 -1.24
CA VAL A 110 6.37 1.20 -0.59
C VAL A 110 6.72 1.04 0.88
N LEU A 111 7.98 0.81 1.24
CA LEU A 111 8.40 0.72 2.64
C LEU A 111 8.14 2.03 3.37
N GLU A 112 8.61 3.15 2.82
CA GLU A 112 8.52 4.48 3.40
C GLU A 112 7.07 4.96 3.61
N THR A 113 6.10 4.41 2.90
CA THR A 113 4.69 4.75 3.10
C THR A 113 4.24 4.51 4.55
N GLY A 114 4.72 3.46 5.20
CA GLY A 114 4.50 3.20 6.62
C GLY A 114 5.62 3.73 7.50
N ALA A 115 6.88 3.47 7.11
CA ALA A 115 8.08 3.76 7.90
C ALA A 115 8.21 5.25 8.29
N ALA A 116 7.80 6.17 7.43
CA ALA A 116 7.82 7.61 7.68
C ALA A 116 7.07 8.03 8.97
N THR A 117 6.21 7.16 9.49
CA THR A 117 5.38 7.44 10.69
C THR A 117 5.79 6.64 11.92
N TRP A 118 6.80 5.76 11.86
CA TRP A 118 7.14 4.87 12.97
C TRP A 118 7.66 5.59 14.21
N TYR A 119 8.43 6.64 14.01
CA TYR A 119 9.08 7.40 15.09
C TYR A 119 8.54 8.82 15.25
N GLY A 120 7.43 9.15 14.55
CA GLY A 120 6.79 10.44 14.62
C GLY A 120 5.45 10.45 13.88
N ASP A 121 4.64 11.46 14.13
CA ASP A 121 3.30 11.61 13.54
C ASP A 121 3.36 12.27 12.15
N ASP A 122 4.35 11.93 11.30
CA ASP A 122 4.47 12.53 9.95
C ASP A 122 3.51 11.86 8.94
N LEU A 123 2.21 11.98 9.19
CA LEU A 123 1.17 11.54 8.25
C LEU A 123 1.31 12.17 6.85
N PRO A 124 1.73 13.45 6.70
CA PRO A 124 2.09 14.01 5.40
C PRO A 124 3.21 13.29 4.67
N ALA A 125 4.23 12.77 5.37
CA ALA A 125 5.29 11.97 4.72
C ALA A 125 4.73 10.66 4.15
N SER A 126 3.95 9.91 4.93
CA SER A 126 3.26 8.71 4.45
C SER A 126 2.43 8.98 3.17
N ARG A 127 1.72 10.10 3.15
CA ARG A 127 0.96 10.52 1.96
C ARG A 127 1.88 10.77 0.76
N ARG A 128 2.98 11.53 0.93
CA ARG A 128 3.94 11.83 -0.17
C ARG A 128 4.54 10.56 -0.76
N GLN A 129 4.84 9.58 0.09
CA GLN A 129 5.38 8.29 -0.36
C GLN A 129 4.36 7.50 -1.18
N LEU A 130 3.11 7.41 -0.72
CA LEU A 130 2.05 6.79 -1.53
C LEU A 130 1.83 7.52 -2.85
N GLU A 131 1.84 8.86 -2.88
CA GLU A 131 1.75 9.64 -4.12
C GLU A 131 2.89 9.31 -5.09
N ALA A 132 4.11 9.04 -4.58
CA ALA A 132 5.23 8.59 -5.40
C ALA A 132 5.01 7.19 -5.97
N VAL A 133 4.50 6.25 -5.17
CA VAL A 133 4.07 4.92 -5.65
C VAL A 133 3.07 5.04 -6.79
N LEU A 134 2.02 5.85 -6.61
CA LEU A 134 0.97 6.03 -7.62
C LEU A 134 1.49 6.65 -8.92
N ARG A 135 2.44 7.60 -8.84
CA ARG A 135 3.09 8.15 -10.03
C ARG A 135 3.88 7.10 -10.80
N LEU A 136 4.70 6.29 -10.11
CA LEU A 136 5.44 5.19 -10.74
C LEU A 136 4.50 4.18 -11.40
N CYS A 137 3.37 3.86 -10.77
CA CYS A 137 2.35 3.02 -11.40
C CYS A 137 1.81 3.63 -12.69
N ALA A 138 1.50 4.93 -12.69
CA ALA A 138 1.00 5.62 -13.87
C ALA A 138 2.04 5.69 -14.99
N GLU A 139 3.32 5.94 -14.66
CA GLU A 139 4.44 5.98 -15.61
C GLU A 139 4.68 4.62 -16.30
N HIS A 140 4.26 3.52 -15.66
CA HIS A 140 4.46 2.15 -16.15
C HIS A 140 3.16 1.42 -16.51
N ASP A 141 2.06 2.14 -16.71
CA ASP A 141 0.74 1.58 -17.08
C ASP A 141 0.23 0.49 -16.11
N VAL A 142 0.49 0.67 -14.83
CA VAL A 142 0.02 -0.23 -13.76
C VAL A 142 -1.30 0.28 -13.20
N GLY A 143 -2.33 -0.56 -13.28
CA GLY A 143 -3.65 -0.24 -12.73
C GLY A 143 -3.63 -0.14 -11.20
N VAL A 144 -4.15 0.96 -10.65
CA VAL A 144 -4.28 1.18 -9.21
C VAL A 144 -5.66 0.75 -8.74
N PRO A 145 -5.79 -0.03 -7.64
CA PRO A 145 -7.10 -0.34 -7.07
C PRO A 145 -7.84 0.91 -6.61
N ALA A 146 -9.17 0.91 -6.68
CA ALA A 146 -9.96 2.01 -6.17
C ALA A 146 -9.80 2.17 -4.65
N PHE A 147 -9.57 3.39 -4.17
CA PHE A 147 -9.31 3.68 -2.75
C PHE A 147 -10.44 3.25 -1.82
N VAL A 148 -11.67 3.18 -2.34
CA VAL A 148 -12.85 2.75 -1.57
C VAL A 148 -12.68 1.38 -0.94
N HIS A 149 -11.90 0.50 -1.55
CA HIS A 149 -11.64 -0.84 -1.02
C HIS A 149 -10.76 -0.85 0.24
N TYR A 150 -10.03 0.24 0.49
CA TYR A 150 -9.10 0.38 1.62
C TYR A 150 -9.62 1.31 2.73
N VAL A 151 -10.85 1.81 2.60
CA VAL A 151 -11.43 2.70 3.62
C VAL A 151 -11.76 1.89 4.88
N GLN A 152 -11.27 2.37 6.01
CA GLN A 152 -11.58 1.84 7.34
C GLN A 152 -12.48 2.80 8.11
N ALA A 153 -13.43 2.27 8.88
CA ALA A 153 -14.36 3.08 9.67
C ALA A 153 -13.63 4.02 10.65
N ASP A 154 -12.56 3.51 11.26
CA ASP A 154 -11.81 4.20 12.31
C ASP A 154 -10.38 4.56 11.86
N ALA A 155 -10.21 5.11 10.66
CA ALA A 155 -8.92 5.45 10.06
C ALA A 155 -8.03 6.34 10.95
N ARG A 156 -8.62 7.10 11.90
CA ARG A 156 -7.88 8.00 12.82
C ARG A 156 -7.38 7.32 14.09
N LEU A 157 -7.78 6.08 14.36
CA LEU A 157 -7.27 5.35 15.53
C LEU A 157 -5.74 5.25 15.47
N ARG A 158 -5.12 5.10 16.64
CA ARG A 158 -3.67 4.90 16.77
C ARG A 158 -2.85 6.02 16.09
N GLY A 159 -3.28 7.29 16.26
CA GLY A 159 -2.58 8.43 15.66
C GLY A 159 -2.66 8.48 14.12
N GLY A 160 -3.70 7.91 13.50
CA GLY A 160 -3.88 7.85 12.04
C GLY A 160 -3.41 6.55 11.41
N TRP A 161 -2.90 5.60 12.21
CA TRP A 161 -2.54 4.27 11.72
C TRP A 161 -3.75 3.43 11.32
N GLY A 162 -4.90 3.70 11.91
CA GLY A 162 -6.12 2.91 11.76
C GLY A 162 -6.10 1.64 12.62
N PRO A 163 -7.20 0.86 12.60
CA PRO A 163 -7.29 -0.41 13.32
C PRO A 163 -6.39 -1.46 12.68
N VAL A 164 -5.92 -2.40 13.48
CA VAL A 164 -5.29 -3.65 13.02
C VAL A 164 -6.32 -4.46 12.24
N LEU A 165 -5.92 -5.03 11.11
CA LEU A 165 -6.83 -5.82 10.28
C LEU A 165 -7.00 -7.23 10.83
N THR A 166 -8.19 -7.78 10.68
CA THR A 166 -8.48 -9.20 10.84
C THR A 166 -7.91 -9.99 9.65
N ASP A 167 -7.73 -11.30 9.82
CA ASP A 167 -7.28 -12.19 8.73
C ASP A 167 -8.21 -12.12 7.50
N GLY A 168 -9.52 -12.00 7.73
CA GLY A 168 -10.49 -11.85 6.65
C GLY A 168 -10.31 -10.56 5.84
N GLU A 169 -10.04 -9.43 6.51
CA GLU A 169 -9.79 -8.14 5.87
C GLU A 169 -8.47 -8.16 5.09
N VAL A 170 -7.40 -8.73 5.68
CA VAL A 170 -6.12 -8.92 4.99
C VAL A 170 -6.31 -9.76 3.74
N HIS A 171 -7.04 -10.87 3.82
CA HIS A 171 -7.34 -11.72 2.68
C HIS A 171 -8.11 -10.95 1.59
N ALA A 172 -9.15 -10.20 1.97
CA ALA A 172 -9.93 -9.40 1.03
C ALA A 172 -9.08 -8.33 0.32
N TRP A 173 -8.20 -7.64 1.04
CA TRP A 173 -7.31 -6.62 0.45
C TRP A 173 -6.23 -7.23 -0.44
N ARG A 174 -5.67 -8.39 -0.07
CA ARG A 174 -4.72 -9.13 -0.92
C ARG A 174 -5.35 -9.59 -2.23
N ALA A 175 -6.63 -9.93 -2.23
CA ALA A 175 -7.35 -10.33 -3.44
C ALA A 175 -7.41 -9.19 -4.49
N LEU A 176 -7.28 -7.94 -4.07
CA LEU A 176 -7.23 -6.78 -4.98
C LEU A 176 -5.97 -6.74 -5.87
N VAL A 177 -4.96 -7.54 -5.59
CA VAL A 177 -3.77 -7.66 -6.45
C VAL A 177 -4.15 -8.20 -7.84
N ALA A 178 -5.07 -9.14 -7.90
CA ALA A 178 -5.50 -9.82 -9.14
C ALA A 178 -6.71 -9.15 -9.83
N ALA A 179 -7.36 -8.19 -9.15
CA ALA A 179 -8.53 -7.48 -9.68
C ALA A 179 -8.11 -6.29 -10.57
#